data_c6c5c648ac976539c74daf43ca36cc41
#
_entry.id   c6c5c648ac976539c74daf43ca36cc41
#
_cell.length_a   1.000
_cell.length_b   1.000
_cell.length_c   1.000
_cell.angle_alpha   90.00
_cell.angle_beta   90.00
_cell.angle_gamma   90.00
#
_symmetry.space_group_name_H-M   'P 1'
#
loop_
_entity.id
_entity.type
_entity.pdbx_description
1 polymer ?
#
loop_
_entity_poly.entity_id
_entity_poly.type
_entity_poly.pdbx_seq_one_letter_code
_entity_poly.pdbx_strand_id
1 'polypeptide(L)'
;KANAFLSDMVDRPIRWMVDDAAKFTAREVRRGRRYDGIFLDPPKFGRGPNGEVWRLEEHLPAMIADCRALLDDKSKFLVLTAYAIRMSALAIGELLNQAMADLGGTVEVGEMAVREEARGLLLPTAIFARWSRS
;
A
#
# COMPACT_ATOMS: atom_id res chain seq x y z
N LYS A 1 12.70 -8.24 -12.16
CA LYS A 1 14.02 -7.86 -12.71
C LYS A 1 13.89 -7.33 -14.16
N ALA A 2 13.10 -7.95 -15.03
CA ALA A 2 12.90 -7.49 -16.41
C ALA A 2 12.39 -6.03 -16.46
N ASN A 3 11.39 -5.69 -15.65
CA ASN A 3 10.85 -4.33 -15.58
C ASN A 3 11.90 -3.28 -15.16
N ALA A 4 12.79 -3.65 -14.22
CA ALA A 4 13.87 -2.74 -13.82
C ALA A 4 14.86 -2.49 -14.96
N PHE A 5 15.14 -3.51 -15.77
CA PHE A 5 15.96 -3.36 -16.98
C PHE A 5 15.30 -2.40 -17.99
N LEU A 6 14.00 -2.59 -18.27
CA LEU A 6 13.25 -1.73 -19.19
C LEU A 6 13.09 -0.29 -18.72
N SER A 7 13.28 -0.03 -17.42
CA SER A 7 13.15 1.29 -16.79
C SER A 7 14.49 1.91 -16.40
N ASP A 8 15.61 1.42 -16.91
CA ASP A 8 16.97 1.87 -16.57
C ASP A 8 17.25 1.91 -15.05
N MET A 9 16.71 0.93 -14.32
CA MET A 9 16.82 0.84 -12.85
C MET A 9 17.67 -0.33 -12.38
N VAL A 10 18.45 -0.96 -13.26
CA VAL A 10 19.25 -2.15 -12.93
C VAL A 10 20.30 -1.85 -11.85
N ASP A 11 20.93 -0.69 -11.92
CA ASP A 11 21.99 -0.26 -11.01
C ASP A 11 21.47 0.41 -9.73
N ARG A 12 20.14 0.49 -9.56
CA ARG A 12 19.54 1.01 -8.33
C ARG A 12 19.56 -0.05 -7.23
N PRO A 13 19.67 0.36 -5.94
CA PRO A 13 19.72 -0.56 -4.80
C PRO A 13 18.35 -1.19 -4.52
N ILE A 14 17.83 -1.99 -5.47
CA ILE A 14 16.53 -2.65 -5.37
C ILE A 14 16.71 -4.06 -4.81
N ARG A 15 16.09 -4.33 -3.67
CA ARG A 15 16.00 -5.66 -3.10
C ARG A 15 14.70 -6.34 -3.52
N TRP A 16 14.80 -7.32 -4.38
CA TRP A 16 13.67 -8.13 -4.84
C TRP A 16 13.42 -9.29 -3.86
N MET A 17 12.19 -9.37 -3.37
CA MET A 17 11.77 -10.46 -2.48
C MET A 17 10.42 -11.00 -2.94
N VAL A 18 10.26 -12.33 -2.82
CA VAL A 18 8.98 -13.02 -2.95
C VAL A 18 8.67 -13.62 -1.57
N ASP A 19 7.68 -13.07 -0.89
CA ASP A 19 7.31 -13.47 0.47
C ASP A 19 5.82 -13.17 0.69
N ASP A 20 5.23 -13.78 1.70
CA ASP A 20 3.91 -13.39 2.20
C ASP A 20 4.02 -12.02 2.88
N ALA A 21 3.25 -11.04 2.40
CA ALA A 21 3.36 -9.65 2.85
C ALA A 21 3.04 -9.51 4.35
N ALA A 22 2.02 -10.21 4.87
CA ALA A 22 1.66 -10.14 6.27
C ALA A 22 2.75 -10.73 7.17
N LYS A 23 3.31 -11.87 6.77
CA LYS A 23 4.45 -12.49 7.48
C LYS A 23 5.70 -11.62 7.40
N PHE A 24 5.92 -10.97 6.27
CA PHE A 24 7.05 -10.05 6.08
C PHE A 24 6.92 -8.83 6.99
N THR A 25 5.80 -8.10 6.95
CA THR A 25 5.58 -6.89 7.76
C THR A 25 5.68 -7.20 9.25
N ALA A 26 5.01 -8.24 9.73
CA ALA A 26 5.09 -8.67 11.13
C ALA A 26 6.54 -9.02 11.56
N ARG A 27 7.33 -9.62 10.67
CA ARG A 27 8.74 -9.91 10.93
C ARG A 27 9.59 -8.64 11.00
N GLU A 28 9.37 -7.68 10.11
CA GLU A 28 10.09 -6.40 10.11
C GLU A 28 9.71 -5.54 11.33
N VAL A 29 8.45 -5.56 11.77
CA VAL A 29 8.02 -4.95 13.05
C VAL A 29 8.80 -5.53 14.23
N ARG A 30 8.85 -6.86 14.35
CA ARG A 30 9.63 -7.52 15.44
C ARG A 30 11.13 -7.19 15.40
N ARG A 31 11.67 -6.88 14.21
CA ARG A 31 13.07 -6.46 14.02
C ARG A 31 13.30 -4.97 14.30
N GLY A 32 12.26 -4.23 14.61
CA GLY A 32 12.35 -2.79 14.84
C GLY A 32 12.74 -1.99 13.60
N ARG A 33 12.44 -2.51 12.39
CA ARG A 33 12.76 -1.81 11.14
C ARG A 33 11.88 -0.57 10.99
N ARG A 34 12.42 0.43 10.27
CA ARG A 34 11.69 1.65 9.87
C ARG A 34 11.92 1.91 8.39
N TYR A 35 10.93 2.50 7.75
CA TYR A 35 10.92 2.81 6.33
C TYR A 35 10.55 4.28 6.10
N ASP A 36 11.14 4.89 5.08
CA ASP A 36 10.84 6.27 4.69
C ASP A 36 9.45 6.39 4.06
N GLY A 37 8.97 5.33 3.41
CA GLY A 37 7.64 5.28 2.84
C GLY A 37 7.22 3.86 2.45
N ILE A 38 5.92 3.65 2.34
CA ILE A 38 5.33 2.35 2.01
C ILE A 38 4.32 2.54 0.87
N PHE A 39 4.44 1.71 -0.17
CA PHE A 39 3.37 1.45 -1.14
C PHE A 39 2.75 0.10 -0.84
N LEU A 40 1.43 0.09 -0.64
CA LEU A 40 0.65 -1.10 -0.32
C LEU A 40 -0.46 -1.28 -1.36
N ASP A 41 -0.36 -2.34 -2.15
CA ASP A 41 -1.32 -2.68 -3.21
C ASP A 41 -1.81 -4.13 -3.02
N PRO A 42 -2.62 -4.41 -1.98
CA PRO A 42 -3.06 -5.74 -1.66
C PRO A 42 -4.14 -6.23 -2.63
N PRO A 43 -4.15 -7.52 -2.99
CA PRO A 43 -5.25 -8.07 -3.76
C PRO A 43 -6.54 -8.10 -2.92
N LYS A 44 -7.71 -8.06 -3.57
CA LYS A 44 -8.99 -8.27 -2.89
C LYS A 44 -9.05 -9.63 -2.17
N PHE A 45 -8.55 -10.65 -2.84
CA PHE A 45 -8.51 -12.04 -2.36
C PHE A 45 -7.20 -12.70 -2.80
N GLY A 46 -6.64 -13.52 -1.93
CA GLY A 46 -5.45 -14.32 -2.24
C GLY A 46 -5.42 -15.63 -1.47
N ARG A 47 -4.67 -16.61 -2.00
CA ARG A 47 -4.35 -17.86 -1.32
C ARG A 47 -2.84 -18.06 -1.30
N GLY A 48 -2.30 -18.33 -0.14
CA GLY A 48 -0.91 -18.71 0.03
C GLY A 48 -0.66 -20.18 -0.27
N PRO A 49 0.60 -20.59 -0.44
CA PRO A 49 0.98 -21.95 -0.80
C PRO A 49 0.64 -23.00 0.28
N ASN A 50 0.46 -22.59 1.52
CA ASN A 50 0.14 -23.47 2.65
C ASN A 50 -1.34 -23.37 3.07
N GLY A 51 -2.22 -22.86 2.18
CA GLY A 51 -3.65 -22.74 2.44
C GLY A 51 -4.03 -21.45 3.18
N GLU A 52 -3.13 -20.53 3.39
CA GLU A 52 -3.45 -19.21 3.95
C GLU A 52 -4.46 -18.52 3.04
N VAL A 53 -5.44 -17.84 3.65
CA VAL A 53 -6.45 -17.07 2.92
C VAL A 53 -6.30 -15.60 3.29
N TRP A 54 -6.13 -14.78 2.27
CA TRP A 54 -6.21 -13.33 2.37
C TRP A 54 -7.57 -12.86 1.87
N ARG A 55 -8.24 -12.04 2.67
CA ARG A 55 -9.45 -11.28 2.32
C ARG A 55 -9.21 -9.84 2.74
N LEU A 56 -9.30 -8.91 1.80
CA LEU A 56 -8.92 -7.52 2.05
C LEU A 56 -9.72 -6.92 3.20
N GLU A 57 -11.05 -7.07 3.19
CA GLU A 57 -11.93 -6.48 4.21
C GLU A 57 -11.63 -7.00 5.62
N GLU A 58 -11.16 -8.24 5.75
CA GLU A 58 -10.88 -8.89 7.03
C GLU A 58 -9.46 -8.57 7.55
N HIS A 59 -8.48 -8.51 6.65
CA HIS A 59 -7.07 -8.49 7.01
C HIS A 59 -6.39 -7.13 6.85
N LEU A 60 -7.01 -6.20 6.12
CA LEU A 60 -6.43 -4.88 5.88
C LEU A 60 -6.16 -4.09 7.16
N PRO A 61 -7.04 -4.07 8.19
CA PRO A 61 -6.75 -3.33 9.42
C PRO A 61 -5.47 -3.79 10.12
N ALA A 62 -5.24 -5.11 10.22
CA ALA A 62 -4.02 -5.65 10.80
C ALA A 62 -2.77 -5.31 9.96
N MET A 63 -2.87 -5.38 8.64
CA MET A 63 -1.80 -5.02 7.71
C MET A 63 -1.44 -3.53 7.84
N ILE A 64 -2.43 -2.64 7.95
CA ILE A 64 -2.20 -1.20 8.16
C ILE A 64 -1.56 -0.95 9.52
N ALA A 65 -1.95 -1.65 10.57
CA ALA A 65 -1.32 -1.54 11.89
C ALA A 65 0.17 -1.94 11.84
N ASP A 66 0.52 -3.03 11.16
CA ASP A 66 1.91 -3.42 10.94
C ASP A 66 2.67 -2.37 10.12
N CYS A 67 2.08 -1.88 9.02
CA CYS A 67 2.66 -0.80 8.22
C CYS A 67 2.89 0.46 9.05
N ARG A 68 1.93 0.85 9.92
CA ARG A 68 2.08 1.98 10.84
C ARG A 68 3.27 1.76 11.79
N ALA A 69 3.42 0.56 12.34
CA ALA A 69 4.53 0.23 13.23
C ALA A 69 5.90 0.27 12.55
N LEU A 70 5.93 0.23 11.22
CA LEU A 70 7.14 0.37 10.40
C LEU A 70 7.48 1.82 10.02
N LEU A 71 6.64 2.78 10.40
CA LEU A 71 6.85 4.20 10.15
C LEU A 71 7.20 4.96 11.44
N ASP A 72 7.93 6.04 11.30
CA ASP A 72 8.34 6.92 12.39
C ASP A 72 8.22 8.41 12.00
N ASP A 73 8.79 9.31 12.80
CA ASP A 73 8.78 10.75 12.59
C ASP A 73 9.58 11.21 11.36
N LYS A 74 10.39 10.35 10.77
CA LYS A 74 11.15 10.62 9.52
C LYS A 74 10.44 10.10 8.28
N SER A 75 9.47 9.24 8.46
CA SER A 75 8.70 8.65 7.35
C SER A 75 7.87 9.69 6.63
N LYS A 76 7.73 9.54 5.31
CA LYS A 76 7.16 10.55 4.42
C LYS A 76 5.78 10.20 3.89
N PHE A 77 5.50 8.93 3.64
CA PHE A 77 4.21 8.52 3.07
C PHE A 77 3.85 7.05 3.33
N LEU A 78 2.55 6.80 3.30
CA LEU A 78 1.98 5.48 3.05
C LEU A 78 0.88 5.65 1.99
N VAL A 79 1.00 4.92 0.90
CA VAL A 79 0.00 4.89 -0.17
C VAL A 79 -0.64 3.51 -0.20
N LEU A 80 -1.95 3.48 -0.04
CA LEU A 80 -2.78 2.29 -0.15
C LEU A 80 -3.61 2.39 -1.42
N THR A 81 -3.57 1.39 -2.27
CA THR A 81 -4.48 1.22 -3.40
C THR A 81 -5.38 0.01 -3.21
N ALA A 82 -6.59 0.07 -3.73
CA ALA A 82 -7.51 -1.06 -3.72
C ALA A 82 -8.41 -1.03 -4.95
N TYR A 83 -8.63 -2.19 -5.56
CA TYR A 83 -9.46 -2.32 -6.76
C TYR A 83 -10.48 -3.46 -6.62
N ALA A 84 -11.55 -3.37 -7.40
CA ALA A 84 -12.62 -4.38 -7.45
C ALA A 84 -13.24 -4.71 -6.07
N ILE A 85 -13.27 -3.76 -5.16
CA ILE A 85 -13.83 -3.90 -3.82
C ILE A 85 -15.17 -3.17 -3.69
N ARG A 86 -15.97 -3.56 -2.69
CA ARG A 86 -17.23 -2.90 -2.35
C ARG A 86 -17.07 -1.93 -1.18
N MET A 87 -16.04 -1.08 -1.28
CA MET A 87 -15.75 -0.05 -0.29
C MET A 87 -15.53 1.29 -1.01
N SER A 88 -15.84 2.38 -0.33
CA SER A 88 -15.53 3.72 -0.83
C SER A 88 -14.09 4.12 -0.50
N ALA A 89 -13.55 5.09 -1.24
CA ALA A 89 -12.26 5.69 -0.91
C ALA A 89 -12.26 6.31 0.50
N LEU A 90 -13.41 6.85 0.96
CA LEU A 90 -13.56 7.38 2.31
C LEU A 90 -13.31 6.31 3.37
N ALA A 91 -13.82 5.08 3.18
CA ALA A 91 -13.66 4.00 4.18
C ALA A 91 -12.19 3.64 4.39
N ILE A 92 -11.40 3.50 3.31
CA ILE A 92 -9.96 3.24 3.43
C ILE A 92 -9.19 4.47 3.93
N GLY A 93 -9.68 5.68 3.62
CA GLY A 93 -9.13 6.93 4.14
C GLY A 93 -9.28 7.07 5.64
N GLU A 94 -10.46 6.78 6.19
CA GLU A 94 -10.71 6.81 7.63
C GLU A 94 -9.89 5.75 8.39
N LEU A 95 -9.74 4.56 7.81
CA LEU A 95 -8.83 3.55 8.36
C LEU A 95 -7.39 4.10 8.46
N LEU A 96 -6.92 4.77 7.42
CA LEU A 96 -5.58 5.34 7.38
C LEU A 96 -5.44 6.55 8.33
N ASN A 97 -6.45 7.42 8.40
CA ASN A 97 -6.51 8.53 9.36
C ASN A 97 -6.35 8.05 10.80
N GLN A 98 -7.12 7.03 11.18
CA GLN A 98 -7.03 6.45 12.52
C GLN A 98 -5.66 5.84 12.80
N ALA A 99 -5.12 5.10 11.84
CA ALA A 99 -3.84 4.43 12.00
C ALA A 99 -2.66 5.42 12.12
N MET A 100 -2.71 6.56 11.44
CA MET A 100 -1.63 7.55 11.37
C MET A 100 -1.82 8.74 12.33
N ALA A 101 -2.85 8.73 13.18
CA ALA A 101 -3.23 9.87 14.01
C ALA A 101 -2.09 10.38 14.91
N ASP A 102 -1.24 9.51 15.39
CA ASP A 102 -0.11 9.84 16.27
C ASP A 102 1.15 10.32 15.53
N LEU A 103 1.22 10.13 14.21
CA LEU A 103 2.33 10.65 13.39
C LEU A 103 2.07 12.06 12.85
N GLY A 104 0.82 12.54 12.90
CA GLY A 104 0.43 13.76 12.20
C GLY A 104 0.48 13.58 10.68
N GLY A 105 0.51 14.70 9.94
CA GLY A 105 0.41 14.67 8.48
C GLY A 105 -1.03 14.74 7.98
N THR A 106 -1.26 14.39 6.73
CA THR A 106 -2.57 14.47 6.07
C THR A 106 -2.89 13.19 5.32
N VAL A 107 -4.18 12.83 5.27
CA VAL A 107 -4.67 11.74 4.45
C VAL A 107 -5.51 12.30 3.31
N GLU A 108 -5.16 11.94 2.10
CA GLU A 108 -5.94 12.22 0.88
C GLU A 108 -6.54 10.93 0.35
N VAL A 109 -7.73 11.03 -0.23
CA VAL A 109 -8.43 9.91 -0.85
C VAL A 109 -8.91 10.28 -2.25
N GLY A 110 -9.06 9.30 -3.11
CA GLY A 110 -9.57 9.53 -4.45
C GLY A 110 -9.60 8.26 -5.29
N GLU A 111 -9.80 8.48 -6.58
CA GLU A 111 -9.76 7.43 -7.59
C GLU A 111 -8.56 7.62 -8.51
N MET A 112 -7.90 6.51 -8.83
CA MET A 112 -6.90 6.45 -9.88
C MET A 112 -7.59 6.14 -11.20
N ALA A 113 -7.20 6.86 -12.23
CA ALA A 113 -7.74 6.65 -13.57
C ALA A 113 -6.65 6.75 -14.63
N VAL A 114 -6.78 5.95 -15.67
CA VAL A 114 -6.02 6.09 -16.92
C VAL A 114 -6.80 6.96 -17.86
N ARG A 115 -6.15 7.94 -18.48
CA ARG A 115 -6.76 8.78 -19.51
C ARG A 115 -6.51 8.18 -20.88
N GLU A 116 -7.58 7.96 -21.63
CA GLU A 116 -7.51 7.59 -23.05
C GLU A 116 -6.92 8.75 -23.87
N GLU A 117 -5.97 8.47 -24.74
CA GLU A 117 -5.29 9.50 -25.53
C GLU A 117 -6.21 10.11 -26.60
N ALA A 118 -7.04 9.30 -27.27
CA ALA A 118 -7.82 9.75 -28.43
C ALA A 118 -8.99 10.68 -28.05
N ARG A 119 -9.74 10.34 -27.00
CA ARG A 119 -10.98 11.06 -26.62
C ARG A 119 -10.87 11.74 -25.25
N GLY A 120 -9.81 11.49 -24.51
CA GLY A 120 -9.60 12.04 -23.17
C GLY A 120 -10.50 11.45 -22.08
N LEU A 121 -11.19 10.34 -22.35
CA LEU A 121 -12.04 9.68 -21.39
C LEU A 121 -11.22 9.06 -20.25
N LEU A 122 -11.78 9.06 -19.04
CA LEU A 122 -11.13 8.46 -17.87
C LEU A 122 -11.64 7.03 -17.66
N LEU A 123 -10.71 6.10 -17.54
CA LEU A 123 -10.97 4.73 -17.12
C LEU A 123 -10.55 4.59 -15.64
N PRO A 124 -11.48 4.46 -14.68
CA PRO A 124 -11.14 4.22 -13.29
C PRO A 124 -10.43 2.86 -13.13
N THR A 125 -9.37 2.83 -12.36
CA THR A 125 -8.55 1.62 -12.16
C THR A 125 -8.54 1.15 -10.71
N ALA A 126 -8.50 2.07 -9.75
CA ALA A 126 -8.46 1.77 -8.33
C ALA A 126 -8.96 2.96 -7.52
N ILE A 127 -9.33 2.74 -6.26
CA ILE A 127 -9.40 3.78 -5.26
C ILE A 127 -8.08 3.83 -4.50
N PHE A 128 -7.73 4.99 -3.94
CA PHE A 128 -6.53 5.14 -3.11
C PHE A 128 -6.80 5.94 -1.83
N ALA A 129 -5.97 5.69 -0.84
CA ALA A 129 -5.75 6.57 0.30
C ALA A 129 -4.24 6.79 0.44
N ARG A 130 -3.83 8.04 0.65
CA ARG A 130 -2.43 8.42 0.82
C ARG A 130 -2.26 9.24 2.09
N TRP A 131 -1.57 8.70 3.07
CA TRP A 131 -1.00 9.50 4.13
C TRP A 131 0.33 10.09 3.67
N SER A 132 0.54 11.36 3.92
CA SER A 132 1.81 12.04 3.64
C SER A 132 2.16 13.08 4.69
N ARG A 133 3.46 13.36 4.78
CA ARG A 133 4.03 14.29 5.73
C ARG A 133 5.14 15.12 5.05
N SER A 134 5.12 16.41 5.29
CA SER A 134 6.12 17.37 4.80
C SER A 134 7.45 17.21 5.54
#